data_948e4718e45cc7187a037cc981a4a0f0
#
_entry.id   948e4718e45cc7187a037cc981a4a0f0
#
_cell.length_a   1.000
_cell.length_b   1.000
_cell.length_c   1.000
_cell.angle_alpha   90.00
_cell.angle_beta   90.00
_cell.angle_gamma   90.00
#
_symmetry.space_group_name_H-M   'P 1'
#
loop_
_entity.id
_entity.type
_entity.pdbx_description
1 polymer ?
#
loop_
_entity_poly.entity_id
_entity_poly.type
_entity_poly.pdbx_seq_one_letter_code
_entity_poly.pdbx_strand_id
1 'polypeptide(L)' 'MSKKIDFLKGVHVMSDTDLTSRIKEDELRLKKLQFAHTISPLENPMTIRSLRKDLARLKTELKKREMSV' A
#
# COMPACT_ATOMS: atom_id res chain seq x y z
N MET A 1 16.65 1.09 12.71
CA MET A 1 16.03 1.91 11.68
C MET A 1 14.56 1.60 11.54
N SER A 2 13.78 2.61 11.18
CA SER A 2 12.33 2.45 11.04
C SER A 2 12.00 1.81 9.70
N LYS A 3 11.17 0.76 9.72
CA LYS A 3 10.67 0.15 8.48
C LYS A 3 9.92 1.17 7.63
N LYS A 4 9.30 2.16 8.27
CA LYS A 4 8.58 3.22 7.59
C LYS A 4 9.52 4.06 6.72
N ILE A 5 10.68 4.41 7.24
CA ILE A 5 11.66 5.22 6.50
C ILE A 5 12.17 4.45 5.28
N ASP A 6 12.48 3.16 5.46
CA ASP A 6 12.96 2.32 4.37
C ASP A 6 11.89 2.18 3.28
N PHE A 7 10.64 1.99 3.68
CA PHE A 7 9.52 1.91 2.76
C PHE A 7 9.37 3.20 1.94
N LEU A 8 9.41 4.35 2.61
CA LEU A 8 9.25 5.65 1.94
C LEU A 8 10.39 5.92 0.95
N LYS A 9 11.61 5.55 1.29
CA LYS A 9 12.74 5.69 0.37
C LYS A 9 12.53 4.86 -0.88
N GLY A 10 12.06 3.63 -0.74
CA GLY A 10 11.76 2.77 -1.87
C GLY A 10 10.67 3.35 -2.75
N VAL A 11 9.64 3.90 -2.15
CA VAL A 11 8.53 4.51 -2.89
C VAL A 11 9.01 5.72 -3.69
N HIS A 12 9.84 6.57 -3.10
CA HIS A 12 10.32 7.79 -3.77
C HIS A 12 11.15 7.50 -5.01
N VAL A 13 11.83 6.35 -5.10
CA VAL A 13 12.64 6.00 -6.26
C VAL A 13 11.89 5.19 -7.31
N MET A 14 10.66 4.82 -7.06
CA MET A 14 9.86 4.08 -8.03
C MET A 14 9.49 4.94 -9.23
N SER A 15 9.46 4.33 -10.42
CA SER A 15 8.91 4.98 -11.60
C SER A 15 7.38 5.10 -11.46
N ASP A 16 6.78 6.00 -12.24
CA ASP A 16 5.32 6.19 -12.20
C ASP A 16 4.57 4.91 -12.58
N THR A 17 5.09 4.18 -13.57
CA THR A 17 4.50 2.91 -13.98
C THR A 17 4.56 1.87 -12.87
N ASP A 18 5.71 1.74 -12.23
CA ASP A 18 5.89 0.80 -11.13
C ASP A 18 5.00 1.16 -9.94
N LEU A 19 4.92 2.45 -9.63
CA LEU A 19 4.09 2.93 -8.54
C LEU A 19 2.62 2.61 -8.79
N THR A 20 2.13 2.87 -9.98
CA THR A 20 0.74 2.58 -10.35
C THR A 20 0.45 1.08 -10.28
N SER A 21 1.35 0.26 -10.79
CA SER A 21 1.21 -1.20 -10.74
C SER A 21 1.18 -1.70 -9.30
N ARG A 22 2.07 -1.17 -8.46
CA ARG A 22 2.12 -1.56 -7.05
C ARG A 22 0.82 -1.20 -6.33
N ILE A 23 0.27 -0.03 -6.62
CA ILE A 23 -1.00 0.39 -6.02
C ILE A 23 -2.12 -0.58 -6.41
N LYS A 24 -2.21 -0.94 -7.67
CA LYS A 24 -3.23 -1.88 -8.14
C LYS A 24 -3.09 -3.24 -7.48
N GLU A 25 -1.88 -3.75 -7.39
CA GLU A 25 -1.61 -5.03 -6.75
C GLU A 25 -2.00 -5.02 -5.28
N ASP A 26 -1.63 -3.96 -4.57
CA ASP A 26 -1.93 -3.84 -3.14
C ASP A 26 -3.41 -3.65 -2.89
N GLU A 27 -4.12 -2.93 -3.75
CA GLU A 27 -5.57 -2.78 -3.65
C GLU A 27 -6.26 -4.14 -3.78
N LEU A 28 -5.82 -4.94 -4.74
CA LEU A 28 -6.38 -6.27 -4.95
C LEU A 28 -6.08 -7.18 -3.76
N ARG A 29 -4.85 -7.13 -3.26
CA ARG A 29 -4.45 -7.91 -2.09
C ARG A 29 -5.28 -7.52 -0.88
N LEU A 30 -5.50 -6.23 -0.67
CA LEU A 30 -6.29 -5.74 0.44
C LEU A 30 -7.73 -6.26 0.36
N LYS A 31 -8.34 -6.21 -0.82
CA LYS A 31 -9.69 -6.73 -1.01
C LYS A 31 -9.77 -8.20 -0.67
N LYS A 32 -8.79 -8.98 -1.11
CA LYS A 32 -8.76 -10.42 -0.82
C LYS A 32 -8.63 -10.68 0.66
N LEU A 33 -7.77 -9.94 1.35
CA LEU A 33 -7.57 -10.10 2.78
C LEU A 33 -8.81 -9.69 3.57
N GLN A 34 -9.46 -8.60 3.18
CA GLN A 34 -10.69 -8.15 3.82
C GLN A 34 -11.80 -9.18 3.65
N PHE A 35 -11.91 -9.76 2.46
CA PHE A 35 -12.90 -10.79 2.20
C PHE A 35 -12.64 -12.04 3.05
N ALA A 36 -11.40 -12.48 3.09
CA ALA A 36 -11.01 -13.63 3.90
C ALA A 36 -11.27 -13.39 5.38
N HIS A 37 -11.02 -12.20 5.87
CA HIS A 37 -11.27 -11.85 7.26
C HIS A 37 -12.77 -11.85 7.59
N THR A 38 -13.60 -11.46 6.63
CA THR A 38 -15.05 -11.47 6.80
C THR A 38 -15.56 -12.92 6.95
N ILE A 39 -14.99 -13.85 6.17
CA ILE A 39 -15.38 -15.25 6.22
C ILE A 39 -14.85 -15.94 7.48
N SER A 40 -13.62 -15.64 7.86
CA SER A 40 -12.96 -16.28 9.00
C SER A 40 -12.27 -15.21 9.85
N PRO A 41 -13.01 -14.57 10.78
CA PRO A 41 -12.47 -13.46 11.57
C PRO A 41 -11.56 -13.87 12.71
N LEU A 42 -11.01 -15.09 12.67
CA LEU A 42 -10.16 -15.61 13.73
C LEU A 42 -8.73 -15.03 13.70
N GLU A 43 -8.32 -14.47 12.59
CA GLU A 43 -6.97 -13.96 12.44
C GLU A 43 -6.86 -12.49 12.84
N ASN A 44 -5.66 -12.15 13.28
CA ASN A 44 -5.34 -10.78 13.67
C ASN A 44 -5.37 -9.84 12.45
N PRO A 45 -6.11 -8.73 12.49
CA PRO A 45 -6.19 -7.79 11.36
C PRO A 45 -4.95 -6.93 11.16
N MET A 46 -3.84 -7.21 11.84
CA MET A 46 -2.61 -6.43 11.73
C MET A 46 -2.11 -6.33 10.28
N THR A 47 -2.18 -7.43 9.54
CA THR A 47 -1.74 -7.45 8.14
C THR A 47 -2.59 -6.50 7.30
N ILE A 48 -3.89 -6.50 7.54
CA ILE A 48 -4.82 -5.61 6.83
C ILE A 48 -4.49 -4.16 7.13
N ARG A 49 -4.25 -3.83 8.39
CA ARG A 49 -3.91 -2.46 8.81
C ARG A 49 -2.60 -2.00 8.18
N SER A 50 -1.58 -2.85 8.21
CA SER A 50 -0.28 -2.54 7.62
C SER A 50 -0.41 -2.29 6.13
N LEU A 51 -1.16 -3.14 5.43
CA LEU A 51 -1.35 -3.01 4.00
C LEU A 51 -2.10 -1.73 3.65
N ARG A 52 -3.12 -1.38 4.43
CA ARG A 52 -3.86 -0.14 4.23
C ARG A 52 -2.96 1.09 4.39
N LYS A 53 -2.09 1.08 5.38
CA LYS A 53 -1.14 2.18 5.59
C LYS A 53 -0.15 2.29 4.43
N ASP A 54 0.38 1.16 3.98
CA ASP A 54 1.31 1.14 2.86
C ASP A 54 0.64 1.65 1.59
N LEU A 55 -0.59 1.21 1.35
CA LEU A 55 -1.37 1.65 0.19
C LEU A 55 -1.63 3.15 0.23
N ALA A 56 -1.97 3.68 1.41
CA ALA A 56 -2.18 5.11 1.58
C ALA A 56 -0.93 5.91 1.25
N ARG A 57 0.24 5.42 1.66
CA ARG A 57 1.52 6.07 1.37
C ARG A 57 1.82 6.05 -0.13
N LEU A 58 1.54 4.92 -0.80
CA LEU A 58 1.74 4.80 -2.24
C LEU A 58 0.83 5.76 -2.99
N LYS A 59 -0.43 5.84 -2.60
CA LYS A 59 -1.39 6.76 -3.22
C LYS A 59 -1.00 8.22 -2.99
N THR A 60 -0.50 8.53 -1.81
CA THR A 60 -0.03 9.88 -1.49
C THR A 60 1.12 10.29 -2.39
N GLU A 61 2.07 9.39 -2.62
CA GLU A 61 3.19 9.66 -3.51
C GLU A 61 2.73 9.87 -4.95
N LEU A 62 1.81 9.05 -5.43
CA LEU A 62 1.28 9.20 -6.78
C LEU A 62 0.57 10.54 -6.95
N LYS A 63 -0.27 10.89 -6.00
CA LYS A 63 -0.99 12.17 -6.03
C LYS A 63 -0.03 13.34 -5.99
N LYS A 64 1.01 13.25 -5.17
CA LYS A 64 2.03 14.29 -5.07
C LYS A 64 2.73 14.51 -6.40
N ARG A 65 3.05 13.43 -7.12
CA ARG A 65 3.67 13.51 -8.44
C ARG A 65 2.73 14.14 -9.46
N GLU A 66 1.46 13.80 -9.42
CA GLU A 66 0.46 14.39 -10.32
C GLU A 66 0.33 15.89 -10.09
N MET A 67 0.40 16.33 -8.85
CA MET A 67 0.27 17.74 -8.51
C MET A 67 1.52 18.55 -8.80
N SER A 68 2.66 17.88 -8.97
CA SER A 68 3.94 18.54 -9.22
C SER A 68 4.22 18.82 -10.71
N VAL A 69 3.34 18.41 -11.59
CA VAL A 69 3.50 18.57 -13.05
C VAL A 69 3.19 19.98 -13.49
#